data_4c8552a46b7110dfd1218c85d271fa55
#
_entry.id   4c8552a46b7110dfd1218c85d271fa55
#
_cell.length_a   1.000
_cell.length_b   1.000
_cell.length_c   1.000
_cell.angle_alpha   90.00
_cell.angle_beta   90.00
_cell.angle_gamma   90.00
#
_symmetry.space_group_name_H-M   'P 1'
#
loop_
_entity.id
_entity.type
_entity.pdbx_description
1 polymer ?
#
loop_
_entity_poly.entity_id
_entity_poly.type
_entity_poly.pdbx_seq_one_letter_code
_entity_poly.pdbx_strand_id
1 'polypeptide(L)'
;MKRKLFCGLLAALVLTCVSAKAAPCRVVPVQVDGTVLSQGVNYLENGVTYVPLRGLLNAFGGWSVWWDSGKKVAAASSGSTSVTANPSKNTVTVNGRTYSGKVFVERGRTYIPLRILVTALGGQVAWDPYLGGAAVTSPGADYDAMDLYWLSRIISAESRGETLTGQIAVGNVVLNRVKSAEFPDSIPAVIFDRKHDVQFTPVSNGTVYLPPTAQSVEAAKRALSGESTAGGAMYFYAPALSHGVWINANRTYLMTIGCHRFYL
;
A
#
# COMPACT_ATOMS: atom_id res chain seq x y z
N MET A 1 14.06 -34.58 73.65
CA MET A 1 13.80 -33.25 73.10
C MET A 1 14.71 -33.04 71.88
N LYS A 2 14.18 -33.16 70.64
CA LYS A 2 14.95 -32.94 69.42
C LYS A 2 14.33 -31.76 68.73
N ARG A 3 15.04 -30.61 68.68
CA ARG A 3 14.64 -29.40 67.90
C ARG A 3 14.91 -29.63 66.40
N LYS A 4 13.87 -29.53 65.57
CA LYS A 4 14.01 -29.51 64.11
C LYS A 4 14.22 -28.04 63.66
N LEU A 5 15.38 -27.77 63.09
CA LEU A 5 15.64 -26.52 62.36
C LEU A 5 14.85 -26.55 60.97
N PHE A 6 13.99 -25.59 60.77
CA PHE A 6 13.39 -25.31 59.47
C PHE A 6 14.28 -24.32 58.71
N CYS A 7 14.94 -24.79 57.68
CA CYS A 7 15.73 -23.95 56.80
C CYS A 7 14.80 -23.46 55.68
N GLY A 8 14.38 -22.20 55.76
CA GLY A 8 13.57 -21.56 54.72
C GLY A 8 14.45 -21.16 53.54
N LEU A 9 14.22 -21.75 52.38
CA LEU A 9 14.88 -21.41 51.13
C LEU A 9 14.13 -20.21 50.50
N LEU A 10 14.75 -19.03 50.60
CA LEU A 10 14.26 -17.82 49.90
C LEU A 10 14.69 -17.90 48.43
N ALA A 11 13.78 -18.26 47.56
CA ALA A 11 14.00 -18.20 46.11
C ALA A 11 13.91 -16.74 45.64
N ALA A 12 15.06 -16.13 45.40
CA ALA A 12 15.14 -14.81 44.76
C ALA A 12 14.76 -14.95 43.27
N LEU A 13 13.59 -14.44 42.93
CA LEU A 13 13.13 -14.32 41.53
C LEU A 13 13.94 -13.18 40.86
N VAL A 14 14.97 -13.52 40.11
CA VAL A 14 15.71 -12.56 39.28
C VAL A 14 14.87 -12.26 38.08
N LEU A 15 14.13 -11.13 38.07
CA LEU A 15 13.52 -10.57 36.88
C LEU A 15 14.66 -10.08 35.96
N THR A 16 15.01 -10.88 34.98
CA THR A 16 15.86 -10.40 33.88
C THR A 16 14.98 -9.49 32.97
N CYS A 17 15.15 -8.18 33.16
CA CYS A 17 14.67 -7.20 32.17
C CYS A 17 15.42 -7.46 30.87
N VAL A 18 14.80 -8.17 29.95
CA VAL A 18 15.26 -8.22 28.57
C VAL A 18 15.03 -6.82 27.99
N SER A 19 16.08 -6.02 27.92
CA SER A 19 16.07 -4.75 27.20
C SER A 19 15.75 -5.07 25.74
N ALA A 20 14.52 -4.79 25.31
CA ALA A 20 14.15 -4.88 23.91
C ALA A 20 15.06 -3.92 23.14
N LYS A 21 16.01 -4.48 22.38
CA LYS A 21 16.90 -3.70 21.51
C LYS A 21 16.00 -2.97 20.53
N ALA A 22 16.05 -1.63 20.52
CA ALA A 22 15.29 -0.83 19.55
C ALA A 22 15.54 -1.38 18.15
N ALA A 23 14.47 -1.63 17.39
CA ALA A 23 14.63 -2.11 16.03
C ALA A 23 15.39 -1.05 15.22
N PRO A 24 16.37 -1.45 14.40
CA PRO A 24 17.16 -0.49 13.62
C PRO A 24 16.24 0.33 12.72
N CYS A 25 16.53 1.63 12.61
CA CYS A 25 15.87 2.52 11.65
C CYS A 25 16.15 2.01 10.23
N ARG A 26 15.13 1.74 9.45
CA ARG A 26 15.27 1.30 8.06
C ARG A 26 14.48 2.18 7.11
N VAL A 27 14.98 2.30 5.88
CA VAL A 27 14.26 2.96 4.79
C VAL A 27 13.18 2.02 4.27
N VAL A 28 11.99 2.56 4.09
CA VAL A 28 10.84 1.81 3.53
C VAL A 28 10.14 2.61 2.44
N PRO A 29 9.62 1.97 1.41
CA PRO A 29 8.75 2.63 0.45
C PRO A 29 7.44 3.05 1.13
N VAL A 30 6.89 4.16 0.65
CA VAL A 30 5.53 4.62 0.98
C VAL A 30 4.87 4.96 -0.34
N GLN A 31 3.71 4.40 -0.60
CA GLN A 31 2.90 4.78 -1.74
C GLN A 31 1.65 5.54 -1.28
N VAL A 32 1.23 6.51 -2.08
CA VAL A 32 -0.02 7.25 -1.92
C VAL A 32 -0.82 7.08 -3.21
N ASP A 33 -2.02 6.55 -3.10
CA ASP A 33 -2.94 6.33 -4.22
C ASP A 33 -2.27 5.64 -5.43
N GLY A 34 -1.52 4.57 -5.14
CA GLY A 34 -0.82 3.78 -6.15
C GLY A 34 0.52 4.35 -6.62
N THR A 35 0.92 5.55 -6.17
CA THR A 35 2.18 6.21 -6.57
C THR A 35 3.19 6.23 -5.43
N VAL A 36 4.41 5.72 -5.66
CA VAL A 36 5.47 5.74 -4.65
C VAL A 36 5.96 7.16 -4.40
N LEU A 37 6.04 7.57 -3.13
CA LEU A 37 6.61 8.86 -2.74
C LEU A 37 8.10 8.92 -3.07
N SER A 38 8.48 9.87 -3.93
CA SER A 38 9.86 10.11 -4.35
C SER A 38 10.51 11.32 -3.65
N GLN A 39 9.75 12.12 -2.93
CA GLN A 39 10.23 13.34 -2.28
C GLN A 39 10.82 13.09 -0.89
N GLY A 40 12.03 12.57 -0.84
CA GLY A 40 12.75 12.28 0.40
C GLY A 40 12.78 10.81 0.75
N VAL A 41 13.37 10.51 1.91
CA VAL A 41 13.51 9.15 2.43
C VAL A 41 12.42 8.93 3.47
N ASN A 42 11.77 7.79 3.46
CA ASN A 42 10.81 7.42 4.49
C ASN A 42 11.46 6.40 5.43
N TYR A 43 11.26 6.58 6.73
CA TYR A 43 11.90 5.77 7.77
C TYR A 43 10.87 4.92 8.50
N LEU A 44 11.23 3.67 8.79
CA LEU A 44 10.54 2.83 9.76
C LEU A 44 11.44 2.69 10.99
N GLU A 45 10.98 3.20 12.13
CA GLU A 45 11.67 3.13 13.41
C GLU A 45 10.67 2.68 14.48
N ASN A 46 10.99 1.60 15.20
CA ASN A 46 10.13 1.06 16.27
C ASN A 46 8.66 0.86 15.87
N GLY A 47 8.41 0.37 14.65
CA GLY A 47 7.05 0.14 14.13
C GLY A 47 6.32 1.40 13.66
N VAL A 48 6.94 2.56 13.71
CA VAL A 48 6.37 3.82 13.23
C VAL A 48 7.04 4.24 11.92
N THR A 49 6.22 4.48 10.90
CA THR A 49 6.70 5.04 9.63
C THR A 49 6.71 6.57 9.70
N TYR A 50 7.86 7.16 9.43
CA TYR A 50 8.07 8.61 9.35
C TYR A 50 8.26 9.05 7.91
N VAL A 51 7.58 10.12 7.53
CA VAL A 51 7.61 10.68 6.17
C VAL A 51 7.89 12.18 6.21
N PRO A 52 8.52 12.75 5.17
CA PRO A 52 8.61 14.21 5.04
C PRO A 52 7.20 14.81 4.89
N LEU A 53 6.84 15.75 5.77
CA LEU A 53 5.51 16.39 5.78
C LEU A 53 5.13 16.95 4.40
N ARG A 54 6.03 17.69 3.77
CA ARG A 54 5.80 18.28 2.44
C ARG A 54 5.61 17.22 1.37
N GLY A 55 6.39 16.15 1.40
CA GLY A 55 6.31 15.06 0.43
C GLY A 55 4.93 14.38 0.45
N LEU A 56 4.43 14.07 1.65
CA LEU A 56 3.12 13.47 1.82
C LEU A 56 1.98 14.41 1.41
N LEU A 57 2.00 15.67 1.87
CA LEU A 57 0.94 16.63 1.57
C LEU A 57 0.90 17.02 0.08
N ASN A 58 2.05 17.08 -0.58
CA ASN A 58 2.11 17.27 -2.04
C ASN A 58 1.48 16.10 -2.81
N ALA A 59 1.64 14.86 -2.31
CA ALA A 59 1.00 13.71 -2.93
C ALA A 59 -0.52 13.72 -2.79
N PHE A 60 -1.07 14.29 -1.72
CA PHE A 60 -2.52 14.54 -1.59
C PHE A 60 -3.03 15.68 -2.50
N GLY A 61 -2.13 16.57 -2.94
CA GLY A 61 -2.47 17.72 -3.77
C GLY A 61 -3.12 18.88 -3.02
N GLY A 62 -3.00 20.08 -3.58
CA GLY A 62 -3.70 21.28 -3.06
C GLY A 62 -3.17 21.84 -1.74
N TRP A 63 -1.99 21.47 -1.28
CA TRP A 63 -1.40 21.93 -0.02
C TRP A 63 -0.30 22.97 -0.22
N SER A 64 -0.36 24.05 0.57
CA SER A 64 0.77 24.96 0.80
C SER A 64 1.51 24.54 2.06
N VAL A 65 2.86 24.38 1.98
CA VAL A 65 3.69 23.90 3.11
C VAL A 65 4.86 24.86 3.31
N TRP A 66 5.06 25.37 4.53
CA TRP A 66 6.14 26.33 4.87
C TRP A 66 6.70 26.04 6.26
N TRP A 67 7.81 26.68 6.58
CA TRP A 67 8.39 26.73 7.92
C TRP A 67 8.05 28.05 8.58
N ASP A 68 7.40 28.02 9.74
CA ASP A 68 7.16 29.19 10.59
C ASP A 68 8.35 29.37 11.54
N SER A 69 9.22 30.31 11.21
CA SER A 69 10.44 30.57 11.98
C SER A 69 10.17 31.17 13.36
N GLY A 70 9.08 31.91 13.53
CA GLY A 70 8.68 32.50 14.80
C GLY A 70 8.21 31.44 15.80
N LYS A 71 7.43 30.49 15.34
CA LYS A 71 6.90 29.37 16.16
C LYS A 71 7.82 28.14 16.13
N LYS A 72 8.81 28.10 15.24
CA LYS A 72 9.70 26.94 15.01
C LYS A 72 8.94 25.65 14.71
N VAL A 73 7.95 25.73 13.82
CA VAL A 73 7.10 24.60 13.37
C VAL A 73 7.03 24.53 11.86
N ALA A 74 6.85 23.33 11.32
CA ALA A 74 6.37 23.21 9.95
C ALA A 74 4.85 23.42 9.95
N ALA A 75 4.36 24.24 9.04
CA ALA A 75 2.95 24.57 8.88
C ALA A 75 2.49 24.24 7.47
N ALA A 76 1.22 23.88 7.33
CA ALA A 76 0.60 23.61 6.05
C ALA A 76 -0.89 23.98 6.07
N SER A 77 -1.43 24.32 4.90
CA SER A 77 -2.85 24.59 4.73
C SER A 77 -3.36 24.13 3.36
N SER A 78 -4.62 23.72 3.32
CA SER A 78 -5.39 23.43 2.11
C SER A 78 -6.85 23.78 2.37
N GLY A 79 -7.39 24.79 1.68
CA GLY A 79 -8.70 25.34 1.97
C GLY A 79 -8.82 25.77 3.44
N SER A 80 -9.82 25.23 4.15
CA SER A 80 -10.04 25.48 5.59
C SER A 80 -9.21 24.56 6.51
N THR A 81 -8.51 23.58 5.96
CA THR A 81 -7.73 22.60 6.74
C THR A 81 -6.34 23.14 7.02
N SER A 82 -5.92 23.06 8.29
CA SER A 82 -4.59 23.47 8.74
C SER A 82 -3.86 22.34 9.45
N VAL A 83 -2.54 22.29 9.24
CA VAL A 83 -1.64 21.33 9.88
C VAL A 83 -0.43 22.07 10.43
N THR A 84 -0.02 21.73 11.66
CA THR A 84 1.28 22.14 12.18
C THR A 84 2.00 20.95 12.78
N ALA A 85 3.30 20.86 12.54
CA ALA A 85 4.18 19.84 13.11
C ALA A 85 5.27 20.51 13.93
N ASN A 86 5.31 20.24 15.24
CA ASN A 86 6.19 20.87 16.20
C ASN A 86 7.29 19.89 16.67
N PRO A 87 8.55 20.06 16.23
CA PRO A 87 9.66 19.20 16.64
C PRO A 87 10.00 19.31 18.13
N SER A 88 9.88 20.50 18.71
CA SER A 88 10.24 20.73 20.12
C SER A 88 9.24 20.10 21.09
N LYS A 89 7.96 20.00 20.69
CA LYS A 89 6.88 19.43 21.50
C LYS A 89 6.55 17.98 21.12
N ASN A 90 7.10 17.47 20.02
CA ASN A 90 6.74 16.17 19.43
C ASN A 90 5.23 16.05 19.20
N THR A 91 4.64 17.05 18.53
CA THR A 91 3.19 17.07 18.26
C THR A 91 2.90 17.41 16.80
N VAL A 92 1.80 16.82 16.31
CA VAL A 92 1.15 17.18 15.05
C VAL A 92 -0.24 17.70 15.40
N THR A 93 -0.59 18.92 14.94
CA THR A 93 -1.91 19.51 15.15
C THR A 93 -2.62 19.62 13.81
N VAL A 94 -3.85 19.12 13.73
CA VAL A 94 -4.72 19.19 12.55
C VAL A 94 -6.02 19.86 12.96
N ASN A 95 -6.38 20.97 12.33
CA ASN A 95 -7.60 21.74 12.61
C ASN A 95 -7.80 22.02 14.12
N GLY A 96 -6.72 22.39 14.82
CA GLY A 96 -6.74 22.67 16.26
C GLY A 96 -6.65 21.43 17.17
N ARG A 97 -6.87 20.23 16.67
CA ARG A 97 -6.70 18.99 17.45
C ARG A 97 -5.25 18.52 17.43
N THR A 98 -4.66 18.31 18.61
CA THR A 98 -3.25 17.96 18.78
C THR A 98 -3.08 16.46 19.07
N TYR A 99 -2.12 15.87 18.39
CA TYR A 99 -1.72 14.47 18.52
C TYR A 99 -0.24 14.38 18.92
N SER A 100 0.09 13.54 19.90
CA SER A 100 1.47 13.31 20.34
C SER A 100 2.13 12.27 19.44
N GLY A 101 3.37 12.57 19.02
CA GLY A 101 4.18 11.68 18.19
C GLY A 101 5.50 12.34 17.85
N LYS A 102 6.59 11.57 17.77
CA LYS A 102 7.94 12.09 17.47
C LYS A 102 7.90 12.89 16.16
N VAL A 103 8.31 14.14 16.23
CA VAL A 103 8.51 15.04 15.08
C VAL A 103 9.97 15.48 15.11
N PHE A 104 10.66 15.39 13.96
CA PHE A 104 12.05 15.79 13.90
C PHE A 104 12.37 16.47 12.57
N VAL A 105 13.48 17.22 12.55
CA VAL A 105 14.00 17.85 11.33
C VAL A 105 15.31 17.18 10.96
N GLU A 106 15.39 16.71 9.73
CA GLU A 106 16.59 16.14 9.17
C GLU A 106 16.80 16.67 7.75
N ARG A 107 18.02 17.16 7.47
CA ARG A 107 18.39 17.71 6.14
C ARG A 107 17.37 18.70 5.59
N GLY A 108 16.87 19.60 6.46
CA GLY A 108 15.91 20.64 6.09
C GLY A 108 14.47 20.14 5.84
N ARG A 109 14.16 18.90 6.17
CA ARG A 109 12.81 18.32 6.07
C ARG A 109 12.24 18.02 7.44
N THR A 110 10.98 18.35 7.66
CA THR A 110 10.24 17.96 8.88
C THR A 110 9.59 16.60 8.65
N TYR A 111 9.94 15.66 9.52
CA TYR A 111 9.41 14.31 9.52
C TYR A 111 8.31 14.16 10.58
N ILE A 112 7.25 13.47 10.21
CA ILE A 112 6.09 13.23 11.05
C ILE A 112 5.69 11.74 11.02
N PRO A 113 5.04 11.23 12.07
CA PRO A 113 4.43 9.91 12.04
C PRO A 113 3.34 9.84 10.98
N LEU A 114 3.51 8.99 9.98
CA LEU A 114 2.61 8.87 8.82
C LEU A 114 1.15 8.70 9.24
N ARG A 115 0.87 7.69 10.07
CA ARG A 115 -0.49 7.32 10.48
C ARG A 115 -1.21 8.46 11.17
N ILE A 116 -0.51 9.21 12.04
CA ILE A 116 -1.12 10.33 12.77
C ILE A 116 -1.72 11.35 11.80
N LEU A 117 -0.92 11.81 10.83
CA LEU A 117 -1.38 12.85 9.90
C LEU A 117 -2.45 12.32 8.95
N VAL A 118 -2.21 11.15 8.34
CA VAL A 118 -3.16 10.57 7.36
C VAL A 118 -4.53 10.34 8.00
N THR A 119 -4.56 9.70 9.17
CA THR A 119 -5.83 9.41 9.86
C THR A 119 -6.54 10.69 10.34
N ALA A 120 -5.77 11.68 10.82
CA ALA A 120 -6.34 12.96 11.26
C ALA A 120 -6.94 13.76 10.09
N LEU A 121 -6.49 13.53 8.86
CA LEU A 121 -7.06 14.12 7.64
C LEU A 121 -8.20 13.27 7.04
N GLY A 122 -8.48 12.07 7.58
CA GLY A 122 -9.55 11.19 7.09
C GLY A 122 -9.10 10.18 6.03
N GLY A 123 -7.80 10.02 5.81
CA GLY A 123 -7.23 8.97 4.96
C GLY A 123 -6.98 7.67 5.72
N GLN A 124 -6.47 6.66 5.02
CA GLN A 124 -6.17 5.34 5.57
C GLN A 124 -4.70 4.97 5.37
N VAL A 125 -4.15 4.15 6.27
CA VAL A 125 -2.78 3.64 6.20
C VAL A 125 -2.78 2.15 6.49
N ALA A 126 -2.34 1.36 5.53
CA ALA A 126 -2.08 -0.07 5.65
C ALA A 126 -0.57 -0.37 5.48
N TRP A 127 -0.14 -1.53 5.95
CA TRP A 127 1.16 -2.08 5.61
C TRP A 127 0.98 -3.01 4.41
N ASP A 128 1.74 -2.78 3.36
CA ASP A 128 1.77 -3.65 2.19
C ASP A 128 2.97 -4.60 2.28
N PRO A 129 2.75 -5.91 2.55
CA PRO A 129 3.83 -6.88 2.68
C PRO A 129 4.55 -7.16 1.35
N TYR A 130 3.88 -7.00 0.21
CA TYR A 130 4.44 -7.23 -1.12
C TYR A 130 5.31 -6.05 -1.56
N LEU A 131 4.93 -4.82 -1.20
CA LEU A 131 5.75 -3.63 -1.36
C LEU A 131 6.89 -3.58 -0.30
N GLY A 132 6.67 -4.19 0.86
CA GLY A 132 7.54 -4.05 2.02
C GLY A 132 7.51 -2.65 2.64
N GLY A 133 6.38 -1.96 2.55
CA GLY A 133 6.20 -0.56 2.92
C GLY A 133 4.78 -0.17 3.29
N ALA A 134 4.51 1.12 3.41
CA ALA A 134 3.18 1.62 3.72
C ALA A 134 2.39 2.01 2.46
N ALA A 135 1.11 1.62 2.44
CA ALA A 135 0.12 2.07 1.49
C ALA A 135 -0.78 3.13 2.14
N VAL A 136 -0.97 4.24 1.46
CA VAL A 136 -1.77 5.38 1.93
C VAL A 136 -2.88 5.66 0.94
N THR A 137 -4.12 5.62 1.44
CA THR A 137 -5.29 6.08 0.71
C THR A 137 -5.56 7.53 1.11
N SER A 138 -5.62 8.44 0.14
CA SER A 138 -5.91 9.85 0.37
C SER A 138 -7.29 10.07 0.97
N PRO A 139 -7.50 11.16 1.71
CA PRO A 139 -8.83 11.54 2.20
C PRO A 139 -9.84 11.65 1.06
N GLY A 140 -10.97 10.95 1.19
CA GLY A 140 -12.07 11.00 0.21
C GLY A 140 -11.87 10.12 -1.03
N ALA A 141 -10.82 9.32 -1.12
CA ALA A 141 -10.69 8.32 -2.18
C ALA A 141 -11.72 7.19 -2.00
N ASP A 142 -12.30 6.74 -3.12
CA ASP A 142 -13.32 5.69 -3.20
C ASP A 142 -12.73 4.28 -3.48
N TYR A 143 -11.41 4.15 -3.38
CA TYR A 143 -10.66 2.90 -3.56
C TYR A 143 -9.63 2.70 -2.46
N ASP A 144 -9.21 1.47 -2.25
CA ASP A 144 -8.03 1.16 -1.42
C ASP A 144 -6.73 1.39 -2.22
N ALA A 145 -5.75 2.04 -1.60
CA ALA A 145 -4.51 2.40 -2.28
C ALA A 145 -3.63 1.19 -2.62
N MET A 146 -3.67 0.13 -1.83
CA MET A 146 -2.94 -1.11 -2.11
C MET A 146 -3.58 -1.84 -3.29
N ASP A 147 -4.90 -1.87 -3.36
CA ASP A 147 -5.64 -2.45 -4.47
C ASP A 147 -5.35 -1.70 -5.78
N LEU A 148 -5.41 -0.37 -5.77
CA LEU A 148 -5.05 0.44 -6.93
C LEU A 148 -3.58 0.23 -7.34
N TYR A 149 -2.67 0.17 -6.36
CA TYR A 149 -1.24 -0.02 -6.61
C TYR A 149 -0.96 -1.31 -7.38
N TRP A 150 -1.50 -2.43 -6.91
CA TRP A 150 -1.23 -3.73 -7.52
C TRP A 150 -2.06 -3.98 -8.77
N LEU A 151 -3.34 -3.59 -8.78
CA LEU A 151 -4.20 -3.76 -9.95
C LEU A 151 -3.68 -2.98 -11.16
N SER A 152 -3.28 -1.72 -10.98
CA SER A 152 -2.74 -0.92 -12.08
C SER A 152 -1.44 -1.50 -12.66
N ARG A 153 -0.59 -2.08 -11.82
CA ARG A 153 0.67 -2.70 -12.24
C ARG A 153 0.46 -3.99 -13.01
N ILE A 154 -0.41 -4.86 -12.54
CA ILE A 154 -0.68 -6.10 -13.28
C ILE A 154 -1.38 -5.82 -14.60
N ILE A 155 -2.34 -4.90 -14.64
CA ILE A 155 -2.97 -4.44 -15.89
C ILE A 155 -1.91 -3.91 -16.86
N SER A 156 -1.00 -3.05 -16.39
CA SER A 156 0.05 -2.49 -17.23
C SER A 156 1.02 -3.55 -17.74
N ALA A 157 1.38 -4.51 -16.90
CA ALA A 157 2.33 -5.55 -17.27
C ALA A 157 1.75 -6.55 -18.28
N GLU A 158 0.46 -6.87 -18.19
CA GLU A 158 -0.23 -7.82 -19.05
C GLU A 158 -0.80 -7.18 -20.33
N SER A 159 -1.21 -5.91 -20.28
CA SER A 159 -2.07 -5.35 -21.34
C SER A 159 -1.82 -3.88 -21.69
N ARG A 160 -0.60 -3.34 -21.42
CA ARG A 160 -0.29 -1.93 -21.74
C ARG A 160 -0.50 -1.51 -23.18
N GLY A 161 -0.45 -2.45 -24.12
CA GLY A 161 -0.70 -2.21 -25.57
C GLY A 161 -2.16 -2.30 -25.96
N GLU A 162 -3.05 -2.71 -25.06
CA GLU A 162 -4.47 -2.82 -25.32
C GLU A 162 -5.20 -1.49 -25.18
N THR A 163 -6.41 -1.44 -25.77
CA THR A 163 -7.34 -0.34 -25.53
C THR A 163 -7.72 -0.25 -24.06
N LEU A 164 -8.28 0.88 -23.62
CA LEU A 164 -8.76 1.05 -22.25
C LEU A 164 -9.75 -0.05 -21.84
N THR A 165 -10.68 -0.42 -22.75
CA THR A 165 -11.62 -1.54 -22.55
C THR A 165 -10.92 -2.87 -22.32
N GLY A 166 -9.87 -3.18 -23.09
CA GLY A 166 -9.07 -4.40 -22.91
C GLY A 166 -8.30 -4.40 -21.60
N GLN A 167 -7.78 -3.26 -21.19
CA GLN A 167 -7.09 -3.12 -19.88
C GLN A 167 -8.07 -3.27 -18.71
N ILE A 168 -9.28 -2.71 -18.81
CA ILE A 168 -10.34 -2.93 -17.80
C ILE A 168 -10.69 -4.41 -17.72
N ALA A 169 -10.80 -5.09 -18.88
CA ALA A 169 -11.11 -6.53 -18.94
C ALA A 169 -10.07 -7.39 -18.18
N VAL A 170 -8.78 -7.10 -18.33
CA VAL A 170 -7.73 -7.77 -17.56
C VAL A 170 -7.88 -7.49 -16.07
N GLY A 171 -8.19 -6.26 -15.68
CA GLY A 171 -8.51 -5.89 -14.29
C GLY A 171 -9.72 -6.65 -13.75
N ASN A 172 -10.78 -6.81 -14.55
CA ASN A 172 -11.98 -7.56 -14.17
C ASN A 172 -11.67 -9.03 -13.88
N VAL A 173 -10.76 -9.68 -14.63
CA VAL A 173 -10.35 -11.07 -14.32
C VAL A 173 -9.75 -11.16 -12.92
N VAL A 174 -8.87 -10.24 -12.55
CA VAL A 174 -8.30 -10.22 -11.18
C VAL A 174 -9.41 -10.02 -10.14
N LEU A 175 -10.32 -9.07 -10.34
CA LEU A 175 -11.42 -8.79 -9.42
C LEU A 175 -12.44 -9.93 -9.33
N ASN A 176 -12.70 -10.63 -10.43
CA ASN A 176 -13.57 -11.82 -10.44
C ASN A 176 -12.92 -12.95 -9.64
N ARG A 177 -11.61 -13.16 -9.79
CA ARG A 177 -10.87 -14.16 -8.98
C ARG A 177 -10.96 -13.84 -7.49
N VAL A 178 -10.77 -12.57 -7.08
CA VAL A 178 -10.93 -12.15 -5.68
C VAL A 178 -12.31 -12.49 -5.11
N LYS A 179 -13.35 -12.46 -5.94
CA LYS A 179 -14.73 -12.78 -5.54
C LYS A 179 -15.04 -14.29 -5.55
N SER A 180 -14.17 -15.11 -6.12
CA SER A 180 -14.36 -16.56 -6.24
C SER A 180 -13.71 -17.30 -5.09
N ALA A 181 -14.39 -18.27 -4.52
CA ALA A 181 -13.85 -19.15 -3.48
C ALA A 181 -12.68 -20.06 -3.96
N GLU A 182 -12.44 -20.14 -5.27
CA GLU A 182 -11.34 -20.92 -5.86
C GLU A 182 -9.99 -20.19 -5.78
N PHE A 183 -10.00 -18.88 -5.57
CA PHE A 183 -8.82 -18.00 -5.57
C PHE A 183 -8.67 -17.29 -4.21
N PRO A 184 -7.49 -16.69 -3.96
CA PRO A 184 -7.30 -15.81 -2.81
C PRO A 184 -8.27 -14.62 -2.80
N ASP A 185 -8.53 -14.07 -1.61
CA ASP A 185 -9.56 -13.06 -1.33
C ASP A 185 -9.07 -11.61 -1.40
N SER A 186 -7.88 -11.36 -1.95
CA SER A 186 -7.35 -10.01 -2.14
C SER A 186 -6.58 -9.88 -3.44
N ILE A 187 -6.57 -8.67 -4.01
CA ILE A 187 -5.89 -8.38 -5.28
C ILE A 187 -4.42 -8.79 -5.25
N PRO A 188 -3.60 -8.36 -4.25
CA PRO A 188 -2.22 -8.79 -4.22
C PRO A 188 -2.07 -10.31 -4.03
N ALA A 189 -2.93 -10.95 -3.24
CA ALA A 189 -2.86 -12.40 -3.05
C ALA A 189 -3.21 -13.17 -4.33
N VAL A 190 -4.18 -12.70 -5.14
CA VAL A 190 -4.48 -13.27 -6.48
C VAL A 190 -3.31 -13.08 -7.44
N ILE A 191 -2.68 -11.89 -7.46
CA ILE A 191 -1.57 -11.59 -8.37
C ILE A 191 -0.35 -12.47 -8.04
N PHE A 192 -0.02 -12.63 -6.76
CA PHE A 192 1.14 -13.37 -6.28
C PHE A 192 0.85 -14.83 -5.94
N ASP A 193 -0.35 -15.34 -6.26
CA ASP A 193 -0.71 -16.74 -6.03
C ASP A 193 0.23 -17.69 -6.77
N ARG A 194 0.70 -18.72 -6.04
CA ARG A 194 1.57 -19.80 -6.53
C ARG A 194 1.08 -21.19 -6.16
N LYS A 195 -0.19 -21.30 -5.74
CA LYS A 195 -0.75 -22.56 -5.24
C LYS A 195 -0.65 -23.70 -6.28
N HIS A 196 -0.85 -23.40 -7.55
CA HIS A 196 -0.82 -24.38 -8.64
C HIS A 196 0.28 -24.08 -9.67
N ASP A 197 0.68 -22.85 -9.83
CA ASP A 197 1.76 -22.31 -10.64
C ASP A 197 1.72 -20.78 -10.53
N VAL A 198 2.72 -20.09 -11.13
CA VAL A 198 2.68 -18.63 -11.22
C VAL A 198 1.54 -18.21 -12.16
N GLN A 199 0.55 -17.51 -11.61
CA GLN A 199 -0.68 -17.14 -12.34
C GLN A 199 -0.44 -16.05 -13.40
N PHE A 200 0.56 -15.20 -13.18
CA PHE A 200 0.87 -14.07 -14.05
C PHE A 200 2.38 -14.03 -14.36
N THR A 201 2.75 -14.17 -15.63
CA THR A 201 4.16 -14.10 -16.08
C THR A 201 4.91 -12.87 -15.56
N PRO A 202 4.30 -11.66 -15.47
CA PRO A 202 4.91 -10.48 -14.88
C PRO A 202 5.44 -10.63 -13.46
N VAL A 203 4.91 -11.55 -12.68
CA VAL A 203 5.42 -11.86 -11.32
C VAL A 203 6.75 -12.59 -11.39
N SER A 204 6.90 -13.52 -12.35
CA SER A 204 8.15 -14.29 -12.52
C SER A 204 9.29 -13.46 -13.10
N ASN A 205 9.00 -12.58 -14.06
CA ASN A 205 10.01 -11.77 -14.74
C ASN A 205 10.23 -10.39 -14.10
N GLY A 206 9.46 -10.04 -13.04
CA GLY A 206 9.60 -8.80 -12.28
C GLY A 206 8.93 -7.57 -12.91
N THR A 207 8.27 -7.69 -14.08
CA THR A 207 7.65 -6.53 -14.74
C THR A 207 6.44 -5.97 -13.98
N VAL A 208 5.83 -6.74 -13.07
CA VAL A 208 4.77 -6.29 -12.16
C VAL A 208 5.25 -5.18 -11.21
N TYR A 209 6.55 -5.06 -10.96
CA TYR A 209 7.11 -4.01 -10.09
C TYR A 209 7.41 -2.70 -10.83
N LEU A 210 7.31 -2.68 -12.15
CA LEU A 210 7.52 -1.47 -12.94
C LEU A 210 6.36 -0.48 -12.77
N PRO A 211 6.60 0.83 -12.88
CA PRO A 211 5.54 1.83 -12.85
C PRO A 211 4.48 1.55 -13.94
N PRO A 212 3.18 1.62 -13.60
CA PRO A 212 2.11 1.44 -14.57
C PRO A 212 2.01 2.64 -15.52
N THR A 213 1.40 2.44 -16.68
CA THR A 213 1.03 3.56 -17.57
C THR A 213 -0.14 4.36 -16.97
N ALA A 214 -0.29 5.62 -17.36
CA ALA A 214 -1.44 6.43 -16.93
C ALA A 214 -2.79 5.78 -17.32
N GLN A 215 -2.86 5.18 -18.52
CA GLN A 215 -4.05 4.45 -18.97
C GLN A 215 -4.34 3.22 -18.12
N SER A 216 -3.30 2.52 -17.64
CA SER A 216 -3.49 1.35 -16.76
C SER A 216 -3.94 1.74 -15.36
N VAL A 217 -3.52 2.92 -14.86
CA VAL A 217 -4.04 3.49 -13.60
C VAL A 217 -5.52 3.85 -13.76
N GLU A 218 -5.90 4.47 -14.87
CA GLU A 218 -7.30 4.80 -15.18
C GLU A 218 -8.14 3.51 -15.30
N ALA A 219 -7.65 2.50 -16.00
CA ALA A 219 -8.32 1.21 -16.12
C ALA A 219 -8.55 0.55 -14.75
N ALA A 220 -7.54 0.59 -13.88
CA ALA A 220 -7.66 0.06 -12.53
C ALA A 220 -8.71 0.80 -11.69
N LYS A 221 -8.72 2.14 -11.73
CA LYS A 221 -9.73 2.95 -11.04
C LYS A 221 -11.14 2.61 -11.51
N ARG A 222 -11.36 2.55 -12.80
CA ARG A 222 -12.67 2.21 -13.39
C ARG A 222 -13.13 0.80 -13.03
N ALA A 223 -12.21 -0.18 -13.05
CA ALA A 223 -12.51 -1.55 -12.62
C ALA A 223 -12.85 -1.61 -11.13
N LEU A 224 -12.09 -0.93 -10.26
CA LEU A 224 -12.36 -0.83 -8.82
C LEU A 224 -13.69 -0.15 -8.53
N SER A 225 -14.08 0.84 -9.32
CA SER A 225 -15.40 1.50 -9.22
C SER A 225 -16.55 0.67 -9.82
N GLY A 226 -16.28 -0.60 -10.24
CA GLY A 226 -17.31 -1.55 -10.67
C GLY A 226 -17.54 -1.64 -12.17
N GLU A 227 -16.78 -0.94 -13.02
CA GLU A 227 -16.90 -1.11 -14.47
C GLU A 227 -16.44 -2.51 -14.89
N SER A 228 -17.32 -3.20 -15.63
CA SER A 228 -17.09 -4.57 -16.10
C SER A 228 -17.20 -4.62 -17.64
N THR A 229 -16.11 -5.01 -18.30
CA THR A 229 -16.04 -5.20 -19.75
C THR A 229 -15.85 -6.67 -20.14
N ALA A 230 -15.39 -7.53 -19.21
CA ALA A 230 -15.17 -8.95 -19.43
C ALA A 230 -16.19 -9.87 -18.73
N GLY A 231 -17.28 -9.30 -18.18
CA GLY A 231 -18.30 -10.08 -17.46
C GLY A 231 -17.70 -10.94 -16.34
N GLY A 232 -18.04 -12.23 -16.31
CA GLY A 232 -17.57 -13.21 -15.31
C GLY A 232 -16.22 -13.89 -15.64
N ALA A 233 -15.43 -13.36 -16.60
CA ALA A 233 -14.20 -14.01 -17.02
C ALA A 233 -13.22 -14.21 -15.86
N MET A 234 -12.69 -15.44 -15.75
CA MET A 234 -11.69 -15.86 -14.77
C MET A 234 -10.30 -16.06 -15.37
N TYR A 235 -10.25 -16.23 -16.71
CA TYR A 235 -9.02 -16.56 -17.43
C TYR A 235 -8.92 -15.73 -18.72
N PHE A 236 -7.71 -15.47 -19.15
CA PHE A 236 -7.44 -14.89 -20.47
C PHE A 236 -6.09 -15.36 -21.01
N TYR A 237 -5.90 -15.24 -22.30
CA TYR A 237 -4.59 -15.36 -22.94
C TYR A 237 -4.58 -14.60 -24.28
N ALA A 238 -3.38 -14.25 -24.76
CA ALA A 238 -3.16 -13.65 -26.08
C ALA A 238 -2.79 -14.75 -27.09
N PRO A 239 -3.64 -15.05 -28.11
CA PRO A 239 -3.38 -16.08 -29.10
C PRO A 239 -2.09 -15.90 -29.92
N ALA A 240 -1.64 -14.65 -30.08
CA ALA A 240 -0.38 -14.34 -30.74
C ALA A 240 0.86 -14.76 -29.94
N LEU A 241 0.75 -14.91 -28.60
CA LEU A 241 1.83 -15.21 -27.70
C LEU A 241 1.80 -16.64 -27.13
N SER A 242 0.64 -17.31 -27.22
CA SER A 242 0.43 -18.64 -26.67
C SER A 242 -0.63 -19.39 -27.46
N HIS A 243 -0.48 -20.71 -27.59
CA HIS A 243 -1.51 -21.56 -28.20
C HIS A 243 -2.72 -21.79 -27.30
N GLY A 244 -2.64 -21.45 -26.00
CA GLY A 244 -3.75 -21.60 -25.05
C GLY A 244 -4.30 -23.03 -24.96
N VAL A 245 -3.46 -24.08 -25.11
CA VAL A 245 -3.91 -25.46 -25.23
C VAL A 245 -4.74 -25.87 -24.03
N TRP A 246 -4.23 -25.61 -22.82
CA TRP A 246 -4.92 -25.98 -21.60
C TRP A 246 -6.26 -25.23 -21.43
N ILE A 247 -6.23 -23.91 -21.61
CA ILE A 247 -7.41 -23.05 -21.38
C ILE A 247 -8.52 -23.36 -22.39
N ASN A 248 -8.18 -23.60 -23.66
CA ASN A 248 -9.14 -23.97 -24.69
C ASN A 248 -9.78 -25.35 -24.43
N ALA A 249 -9.06 -26.28 -23.79
CA ALA A 249 -9.56 -27.61 -23.46
C ALA A 249 -10.37 -27.66 -22.15
N ASN A 250 -10.13 -26.73 -21.21
CA ASN A 250 -10.66 -26.84 -19.83
C ASN A 250 -11.58 -25.68 -19.41
N ARG A 251 -11.72 -24.63 -20.24
CA ARG A 251 -12.51 -23.43 -19.88
C ARG A 251 -13.47 -23.04 -21.00
N THR A 252 -14.60 -22.48 -20.62
CA THR A 252 -15.61 -22.02 -21.57
C THR A 252 -15.22 -20.66 -22.14
N TYR A 253 -15.05 -20.56 -23.45
CA TYR A 253 -14.80 -19.30 -24.12
C TYR A 253 -15.98 -18.34 -23.92
N LEU A 254 -15.66 -17.09 -23.57
CA LEU A 254 -16.66 -16.04 -23.34
C LEU A 254 -16.63 -14.99 -24.45
N MET A 255 -15.49 -14.34 -24.66
CA MET A 255 -15.35 -13.26 -25.65
C MET A 255 -13.90 -12.97 -26.00
N THR A 256 -13.72 -12.16 -27.06
CA THR A 256 -12.43 -11.57 -27.43
C THR A 256 -12.50 -10.05 -27.31
N ILE A 257 -11.53 -9.44 -26.64
CA ILE A 257 -11.36 -7.98 -26.56
C ILE A 257 -9.90 -7.68 -26.93
N GLY A 258 -9.69 -6.87 -27.97
CA GLY A 258 -8.35 -6.59 -28.48
C GLY A 258 -7.61 -7.87 -28.87
N CYS A 259 -6.41 -8.03 -28.35
CA CYS A 259 -5.57 -9.21 -28.61
C CYS A 259 -5.81 -10.38 -27.64
N HIS A 260 -6.72 -10.25 -26.67
CA HIS A 260 -6.97 -11.24 -25.63
C HIS A 260 -8.29 -11.99 -25.83
N ARG A 261 -8.26 -13.30 -25.58
CA ARG A 261 -9.44 -14.16 -25.43
C ARG A 261 -9.71 -14.40 -23.95
N PHE A 262 -10.98 -14.24 -23.56
CA PHE A 262 -11.45 -14.36 -22.17
C PHE A 262 -12.33 -15.60 -21.99
N TYR A 263 -12.23 -16.25 -20.82
CA TYR A 263 -12.88 -17.52 -20.50
C TYR A 263 -13.45 -17.51 -19.07
N LEU A 264 -14.50 -18.32 -18.87
CA LEU A 264 -15.07 -18.61 -17.56
C LEU A 264 -14.26 -19.67 -16.83
#